data_f7e25f9617f9ea2702a75f62f2204241
#
_entry.id   f7e25f9617f9ea2702a75f62f2204241
#
_cell.length_a   1.000
_cell.length_b   1.000
_cell.length_c   1.000
_cell.angle_alpha   90.00
_cell.angle_beta   90.00
_cell.angle_gamma   90.00
#
_symmetry.space_group_name_H-M   'P 1'
#
loop_
_entity.id
_entity.type
_entity.pdbx_description
1 polymer ?
#
loop_
_entity_poly.entity_id
_entity_poly.type
_entity_poly.pdbx_seq_one_letter_code
_entity_poly.pdbx_strand_id
1 'polypeptide(L)'
;MNNSNMQIENIEHSTDNVCRKYIQKTNDNHRIETSYVDYKNKHIICFSTQVGCNLGCKFCYNGIKHNFKRNLTCKEICEQIENVIKEEKPNINKPILFSAMGIGEPLLNYDNLIKAFHYLNNKYPESKFALATTGINLDNILKLSDDLKHIEKFKLTISLHSADENKRAFLVPVNKNINDLIKTVKTYENISGKEVEWNYVLFDNVNDSIEDAKQLCTLLGQDQYIKINKFNKVDISELTESNNIENFMSELKRNNMQVEYYETNGADINGACGQMIAE
;
A
#
# COMPACT_ATOMS: atom_id res chain seq x y z
N MET A 1 -14.04 -24.52 -15.57
CA MET A 1 -13.66 -23.21 -14.97
C MET A 1 -14.70 -22.92 -13.90
N ASN A 2 -14.34 -23.05 -12.61
CA ASN A 2 -15.27 -22.78 -11.53
C ASN A 2 -15.65 -21.30 -11.58
N ASN A 3 -16.95 -21.03 -11.64
CA ASN A 3 -17.51 -19.67 -11.56
C ASN A 3 -17.22 -19.09 -10.17
N SER A 4 -16.07 -18.42 -10.04
CA SER A 4 -15.87 -17.49 -8.95
C SER A 4 -16.53 -16.20 -9.40
N ASN A 5 -17.63 -15.84 -8.80
CA ASN A 5 -18.29 -14.57 -9.05
C ASN A 5 -18.22 -13.77 -7.75
N MET A 6 -17.12 -13.03 -7.59
CA MET A 6 -17.06 -12.02 -6.54
C MET A 6 -18.19 -11.02 -6.76
N GLN A 7 -18.99 -10.73 -5.72
CA GLN A 7 -20.19 -9.90 -5.82
C GLN A 7 -19.97 -8.61 -5.03
N ILE A 8 -20.38 -7.48 -5.61
CA ILE A 8 -20.49 -6.22 -4.88
C ILE A 8 -21.70 -6.35 -3.94
N GLU A 9 -21.48 -6.24 -2.64
CA GLU A 9 -22.55 -6.21 -1.64
C GLU A 9 -22.98 -4.78 -1.30
N ASN A 10 -22.02 -3.85 -1.26
CA ASN A 10 -22.29 -2.45 -0.94
C ASN A 10 -21.27 -1.51 -1.58
N ILE A 11 -21.67 -0.26 -1.80
CA ILE A 11 -20.82 0.83 -2.27
C ILE A 11 -21.04 2.01 -1.34
N GLU A 12 -19.97 2.50 -0.73
CA GLU A 12 -19.98 3.69 0.11
C GLU A 12 -19.28 4.84 -0.62
N HIS A 13 -19.84 6.03 -0.54
CA HIS A 13 -19.33 7.23 -1.21
C HIS A 13 -18.79 8.21 -0.18
N SER A 14 -17.59 8.74 -0.41
CA SER A 14 -17.06 9.86 0.40
C SER A 14 -17.91 11.11 0.23
N THR A 15 -17.91 11.97 1.21
CA THR A 15 -18.71 13.21 1.24
C THR A 15 -18.43 14.12 0.04
N ASP A 16 -17.19 14.13 -0.44
CA ASP A 16 -16.73 14.86 -1.61
C ASP A 16 -16.96 14.14 -2.96
N ASN A 17 -17.49 12.92 -2.92
CA ASN A 17 -17.68 12.02 -4.07
C ASN A 17 -16.39 11.68 -4.85
N VAL A 18 -15.21 11.91 -4.30
CA VAL A 18 -13.93 11.59 -4.94
C VAL A 18 -13.57 10.11 -4.72
N CYS A 19 -13.89 9.55 -3.54
CA CYS A 19 -13.62 8.17 -3.20
C CYS A 19 -14.91 7.34 -3.09
N ARG A 20 -14.84 6.08 -3.56
CA ARG A 20 -15.88 5.07 -3.35
C ARG A 20 -15.24 3.80 -2.82
N LYS A 21 -15.83 3.24 -1.78
CA LYS A 21 -15.42 1.99 -1.18
C LYS A 21 -16.40 0.90 -1.55
N TYR A 22 -15.89 -0.16 -2.15
CA TYR A 22 -16.63 -1.34 -2.58
C TYR A 22 -16.44 -2.45 -1.57
N ILE A 23 -17.50 -2.88 -0.94
CA ILE A 23 -17.54 -4.10 -0.12
C ILE A 23 -17.89 -5.24 -1.06
N GLN A 24 -16.98 -6.20 -1.23
CA GLN A 24 -17.12 -7.29 -2.17
C GLN A 24 -17.02 -8.64 -1.46
N LYS A 25 -17.89 -9.56 -1.84
CA LYS A 25 -18.01 -10.88 -1.24
C LYS A 25 -17.42 -11.95 -2.13
N THR A 26 -16.54 -12.76 -1.55
CA THR A 26 -15.96 -13.95 -2.17
C THR A 26 -16.93 -15.12 -2.16
N ASN A 27 -16.69 -16.17 -2.97
CA ASN A 27 -17.55 -17.36 -3.02
C ASN A 27 -17.63 -18.13 -1.71
N ASP A 28 -16.60 -18.09 -0.89
CA ASP A 28 -16.55 -18.69 0.43
C ASP A 28 -17.05 -17.75 1.55
N ASN A 29 -17.83 -16.75 1.15
CA ASN A 29 -18.55 -15.80 2.01
C ASN A 29 -17.68 -14.83 2.83
N HIS A 30 -16.41 -14.65 2.50
CA HIS A 30 -15.60 -13.59 3.09
C HIS A 30 -15.84 -12.25 2.40
N ARG A 31 -15.71 -11.18 3.16
CA ARG A 31 -15.77 -9.81 2.65
C ARG A 31 -14.38 -9.22 2.53
N ILE A 32 -14.15 -8.53 1.45
CA ILE A 32 -12.96 -7.69 1.22
C ILE A 32 -13.40 -6.33 0.74
N GLU A 33 -12.52 -5.35 0.84
CA GLU A 33 -12.79 -4.00 0.38
C GLU A 33 -11.81 -3.59 -0.73
N THR A 34 -12.33 -2.78 -1.64
CA THR A 34 -11.58 -2.17 -2.75
C THR A 34 -12.00 -0.72 -2.82
N SER A 35 -11.07 0.23 -2.92
CA SER A 35 -11.44 1.63 -3.12
C SER A 35 -11.13 2.12 -4.53
N TYR A 36 -12.01 2.98 -5.03
CA TYR A 36 -11.87 3.71 -6.26
C TYR A 36 -11.76 5.21 -5.97
N VAL A 37 -10.77 5.86 -6.54
CA VAL A 37 -10.58 7.30 -6.38
C VAL A 37 -10.53 7.96 -7.75
N ASP A 38 -11.43 8.92 -8.00
CA ASP A 38 -11.52 9.66 -9.24
C ASP A 38 -10.82 11.02 -9.13
N TYR A 39 -9.53 11.05 -9.39
CA TYR A 39 -8.81 12.32 -9.49
C TYR A 39 -9.01 12.98 -10.86
N LYS A 40 -8.78 14.29 -10.89
CA LYS A 40 -8.89 15.07 -12.14
C LYS A 40 -8.04 14.51 -13.30
N ASN A 41 -6.87 13.96 -13.00
CA ASN A 41 -5.88 13.53 -13.98
C ASN A 41 -5.62 12.01 -14.02
N LYS A 42 -6.20 11.22 -13.15
CA LYS A 42 -6.04 9.76 -13.08
C LYS A 42 -7.16 9.12 -12.28
N HIS A 43 -7.36 7.83 -12.47
CA HIS A 43 -8.16 6.98 -11.59
C HIS A 43 -7.22 6.10 -10.75
N ILE A 44 -7.60 5.80 -9.51
CA ILE A 44 -6.88 4.84 -8.67
C ILE A 44 -7.86 3.75 -8.25
N ILE A 45 -7.47 2.50 -8.42
CA ILE A 45 -8.16 1.34 -7.84
C ILE A 45 -7.19 0.71 -6.85
N CYS A 46 -7.47 0.91 -5.54
CA CYS A 46 -6.73 0.30 -4.46
C CYS A 46 -7.42 -1.01 -4.07
N PHE A 47 -6.74 -2.12 -4.29
CA PHE A 47 -7.32 -3.46 -4.18
C PHE A 47 -6.63 -4.32 -3.14
N SER A 48 -7.36 -5.30 -2.62
CA SER A 48 -6.92 -6.27 -1.61
C SER A 48 -6.20 -7.46 -2.24
N THR A 49 -5.22 -8.00 -1.51
CA THR A 49 -4.46 -9.19 -1.93
C THR A 49 -4.75 -10.41 -1.05
N GLN A 50 -5.35 -10.20 0.11
CA GLN A 50 -5.67 -11.24 1.07
C GLN A 50 -7.07 -10.99 1.68
N VAL A 51 -7.65 -12.03 2.26
CA VAL A 51 -8.76 -11.91 3.21
C VAL A 51 -8.15 -11.75 4.59
N GLY A 52 -8.17 -10.52 5.11
CA GLY A 52 -7.48 -10.14 6.35
C GLY A 52 -5.96 -10.04 6.19
N CYS A 53 -5.27 -9.81 7.31
CA CYS A 53 -3.82 -9.67 7.35
C CYS A 53 -3.25 -10.20 8.66
N ASN A 54 -2.05 -10.78 8.63
CA ASN A 54 -1.41 -11.40 9.79
C ASN A 54 -0.13 -10.66 10.26
N LEU A 55 0.14 -9.46 9.71
CA LEU A 55 1.39 -8.77 10.03
C LEU A 55 1.41 -8.10 11.40
N GLY A 56 0.27 -7.68 11.92
CA GLY A 56 0.18 -7.07 13.24
C GLY A 56 0.51 -5.58 13.29
N CYS A 57 0.50 -4.86 12.15
CA CYS A 57 0.77 -3.41 12.11
C CYS A 57 -0.19 -2.65 13.03
N LYS A 58 0.37 -1.84 13.96
CA LYS A 58 -0.38 -1.16 15.03
C LYS A 58 -1.30 -0.03 14.55
N PHE A 59 -1.14 0.41 13.33
CA PHE A 59 -1.92 1.49 12.71
C PHE A 59 -2.92 1.00 11.66
N CYS A 60 -3.04 -0.31 11.46
CA CYS A 60 -3.89 -0.91 10.43
C CYS A 60 -4.95 -1.79 11.09
N TYR A 61 -6.22 -1.64 10.68
CA TYR A 61 -7.33 -2.42 11.24
C TYR A 61 -7.07 -3.93 11.17
N ASN A 62 -6.75 -4.46 9.99
CA ASN A 62 -6.52 -5.90 9.82
C ASN A 62 -5.26 -6.39 10.52
N GLY A 63 -4.24 -5.52 10.65
CA GLY A 63 -3.05 -5.83 11.43
C GLY A 63 -3.37 -6.01 12.91
N ILE A 64 -4.10 -5.07 13.51
CA ILE A 64 -4.49 -5.13 14.93
C ILE A 64 -5.41 -6.33 15.21
N LYS A 65 -6.33 -6.62 14.28
CA LYS A 65 -7.28 -7.75 14.42
C LYS A 65 -6.65 -9.11 14.19
N HIS A 66 -5.50 -9.20 13.53
CA HIS A 66 -4.87 -10.48 13.14
C HIS A 66 -5.87 -11.44 12.47
N ASN A 67 -6.70 -10.91 11.58
CA ASN A 67 -7.88 -11.60 11.04
C ASN A 67 -7.61 -12.34 9.72
N PHE A 68 -6.35 -12.69 9.42
CA PHE A 68 -5.97 -13.41 8.20
C PHE A 68 -6.72 -14.73 8.08
N LYS A 69 -7.30 -14.97 6.92
CA LYS A 69 -7.97 -16.22 6.54
C LYS A 69 -7.21 -16.95 5.43
N ARG A 70 -6.98 -16.26 4.30
CA ARG A 70 -6.30 -16.81 3.15
C ARG A 70 -5.81 -15.75 2.18
N ASN A 71 -4.96 -16.15 1.27
CA ASN A 71 -4.62 -15.37 0.10
C ASN A 71 -5.81 -15.32 -0.88
N LEU A 72 -5.97 -14.20 -1.59
CA LEU A 72 -6.85 -14.13 -2.75
C LEU A 72 -6.17 -14.81 -3.94
N THR A 73 -6.94 -15.54 -4.73
CA THR A 73 -6.46 -16.08 -6.00
C THR A 73 -6.24 -14.95 -7.02
N CYS A 74 -5.42 -15.20 -8.03
CA CYS A 74 -5.25 -14.27 -9.16
C CYS A 74 -6.61 -13.85 -9.76
N LYS A 75 -7.54 -14.79 -9.89
CA LYS A 75 -8.89 -14.54 -10.41
C LYS A 75 -9.65 -13.57 -9.50
N GLU A 76 -9.66 -13.77 -8.18
CA GLU A 76 -10.32 -12.88 -7.22
C GLU A 76 -9.70 -11.48 -7.21
N ILE A 77 -8.37 -11.38 -7.32
CA ILE A 77 -7.68 -10.09 -7.46
C ILE A 77 -8.14 -9.36 -8.73
N CYS A 78 -8.26 -10.03 -9.84
CA CYS A 78 -8.74 -9.43 -11.08
C CYS A 78 -10.23 -9.08 -11.01
N GLU A 79 -11.07 -9.99 -10.49
CA GLU A 79 -12.52 -9.79 -10.42
C GLU A 79 -12.92 -8.57 -9.56
N GLN A 80 -12.28 -8.35 -8.40
CA GLN A 80 -12.57 -7.19 -7.58
C GLN A 80 -12.31 -5.88 -8.34
N ILE A 81 -11.25 -5.83 -9.15
CA ILE A 81 -10.88 -4.67 -9.95
C ILE A 81 -11.86 -4.49 -11.12
N GLU A 82 -12.19 -5.59 -11.81
CA GLU A 82 -13.10 -5.55 -12.97
C GLU A 82 -14.52 -5.20 -12.58
N ASN A 83 -14.98 -5.60 -11.40
CA ASN A 83 -16.27 -5.18 -10.84
C ASN A 83 -16.32 -3.66 -10.67
N VAL A 84 -15.25 -3.05 -10.11
CA VAL A 84 -15.14 -1.61 -9.95
C VAL A 84 -15.12 -0.91 -11.32
N ILE A 85 -14.33 -1.40 -12.28
CA ILE A 85 -14.27 -0.81 -13.63
C ILE A 85 -15.62 -0.89 -14.34
N LYS A 86 -16.33 -2.00 -14.18
CA LYS A 86 -17.67 -2.19 -14.78
C LYS A 86 -18.70 -1.22 -14.21
N GLU A 87 -18.64 -0.96 -12.91
CA GLU A 87 -19.56 -0.06 -12.22
C GLU A 87 -19.24 1.41 -12.53
N GLU A 88 -17.98 1.81 -12.35
CA GLU A 88 -17.54 3.19 -12.46
C GLU A 88 -17.42 3.67 -13.91
N LYS A 89 -17.15 2.77 -14.86
CA LYS A 89 -16.91 3.10 -16.29
C LYS A 89 -15.92 4.25 -16.43
N PRO A 90 -14.70 4.11 -15.87
CA PRO A 90 -13.75 5.20 -15.79
C PRO A 90 -13.44 5.78 -17.18
N ASN A 91 -13.19 7.09 -17.23
CA ASN A 91 -12.82 7.76 -18.47
C ASN A 91 -11.50 7.19 -19.02
N ILE A 92 -11.54 6.55 -20.17
CA ILE A 92 -10.40 5.90 -20.83
C ILE A 92 -9.26 6.86 -21.20
N ASN A 93 -9.51 8.17 -21.26
CA ASN A 93 -8.49 9.18 -21.52
C ASN A 93 -7.63 9.51 -20.27
N LYS A 94 -8.01 9.00 -19.10
CA LYS A 94 -7.23 9.11 -17.88
C LYS A 94 -6.57 7.76 -17.56
N PRO A 95 -5.29 7.73 -17.20
CA PRO A 95 -4.64 6.47 -16.80
C PRO A 95 -5.25 5.93 -15.51
N ILE A 96 -5.39 4.62 -15.43
CA ILE A 96 -5.77 3.91 -14.21
C ILE A 96 -4.50 3.47 -13.48
N LEU A 97 -4.40 3.76 -12.19
CA LEU A 97 -3.40 3.20 -11.29
C LEU A 97 -4.01 2.02 -10.54
N PHE A 98 -3.53 0.82 -10.80
CA PHE A 98 -3.83 -0.36 -10.00
C PHE A 98 -2.85 -0.42 -8.82
N SER A 99 -3.38 -0.26 -7.61
CA SER A 99 -2.60 -0.14 -6.38
C SER A 99 -2.85 -1.31 -5.43
N ALA A 100 -1.86 -2.16 -5.24
CA ALA A 100 -1.88 -3.26 -4.27
C ALA A 100 -1.58 -2.74 -2.86
N MET A 101 -2.46 -1.89 -2.33
CA MET A 101 -2.34 -1.23 -1.02
C MET A 101 -3.62 -1.40 -0.17
N GLY A 102 -4.54 -2.28 -0.58
CA GLY A 102 -5.73 -2.64 0.18
C GLY A 102 -5.40 -3.63 1.31
N ILE A 103 -6.29 -4.58 1.56
CA ILE A 103 -6.14 -5.56 2.63
C ILE A 103 -5.07 -6.61 2.29
N GLY A 104 -4.17 -6.85 3.24
CA GLY A 104 -3.13 -7.88 3.14
C GLY A 104 -1.73 -7.33 2.87
N GLU A 105 -0.73 -8.22 2.96
CA GLU A 105 0.64 -7.96 2.56
C GLU A 105 0.88 -8.56 1.17
N PRO A 106 1.12 -7.75 0.15
CA PRO A 106 1.19 -8.23 -1.24
C PRO A 106 2.27 -9.28 -1.47
N LEU A 107 3.44 -9.14 -0.83
CA LEU A 107 4.55 -10.08 -1.00
C LEU A 107 4.32 -11.45 -0.32
N LEU A 108 3.29 -11.59 0.52
CA LEU A 108 2.85 -12.89 1.03
C LEU A 108 1.87 -13.60 0.08
N ASN A 109 1.35 -12.89 -0.93
CA ASN A 109 0.53 -13.45 -2.01
C ASN A 109 1.17 -13.23 -3.38
N TYR A 110 2.49 -13.34 -3.45
CA TYR A 110 3.32 -12.95 -4.57
C TYR A 110 2.85 -13.53 -5.92
N ASP A 111 2.77 -14.86 -6.03
CA ASP A 111 2.49 -15.53 -7.31
C ASP A 111 1.13 -15.16 -7.92
N ASN A 112 0.10 -15.01 -7.09
CA ASN A 112 -1.22 -14.59 -7.55
C ASN A 112 -1.21 -13.11 -7.96
N LEU A 113 -0.51 -12.27 -7.21
CA LEU A 113 -0.39 -10.84 -7.53
C LEU A 113 0.35 -10.61 -8.85
N ILE A 114 1.48 -11.29 -9.07
CA ILE A 114 2.24 -11.17 -10.32
C ILE A 114 1.41 -11.60 -11.53
N LYS A 115 0.71 -12.74 -11.42
CA LYS A 115 -0.22 -13.18 -12.45
C LYS A 115 -1.34 -12.16 -12.73
N ALA A 116 -1.87 -11.54 -11.67
CA ALA A 116 -2.89 -10.51 -11.81
C ALA A 116 -2.34 -9.24 -12.48
N PHE A 117 -1.14 -8.80 -12.12
CA PHE A 117 -0.49 -7.65 -12.77
C PHE A 117 -0.23 -7.90 -14.26
N HIS A 118 0.24 -9.07 -14.65
CA HIS A 118 0.40 -9.41 -16.07
C HIS A 118 -0.93 -9.43 -16.81
N TYR A 119 -1.97 -10.04 -16.24
CA TYR A 119 -3.30 -10.05 -16.84
C TYR A 119 -3.84 -8.62 -17.04
N LEU A 120 -3.76 -7.79 -16.00
CA LEU A 120 -4.25 -6.42 -16.03
C LEU A 120 -3.44 -5.54 -16.99
N ASN A 121 -2.12 -5.71 -17.07
CA ASN A 121 -1.27 -4.98 -18.00
C ASN A 121 -1.60 -5.33 -19.46
N ASN A 122 -1.86 -6.59 -19.76
CA ASN A 122 -2.29 -7.02 -21.09
C ASN A 122 -3.68 -6.47 -21.46
N LYS A 123 -4.59 -6.40 -20.50
CA LYS A 123 -5.96 -5.93 -20.72
C LYS A 123 -6.06 -4.40 -20.74
N TYR A 124 -5.23 -3.71 -19.97
CA TYR A 124 -5.21 -2.26 -19.79
C TYR A 124 -3.78 -1.72 -19.97
N PRO A 125 -3.24 -1.67 -21.20
CA PRO A 125 -1.82 -1.41 -21.45
C PRO A 125 -1.34 -0.01 -21.02
N GLU A 126 -2.27 0.97 -20.95
CA GLU A 126 -1.94 2.33 -20.49
C GLU A 126 -1.97 2.51 -18.96
N SER A 127 -2.25 1.44 -18.22
CA SER A 127 -2.33 1.47 -16.77
C SER A 127 -0.97 1.64 -16.11
N LYS A 128 -1.03 2.13 -14.87
CA LYS A 128 0.10 2.18 -13.94
C LYS A 128 -0.12 1.16 -12.83
N PHE A 129 0.96 0.69 -12.24
CA PHE A 129 0.92 -0.29 -11.17
C PHE A 129 1.72 0.19 -9.97
N ALA A 130 1.18 -0.02 -8.77
CA ALA A 130 1.89 0.26 -7.53
C ALA A 130 1.70 -0.89 -6.54
N LEU A 131 2.74 -1.13 -5.76
CA LEU A 131 2.77 -2.11 -4.69
C LEU A 131 3.42 -1.47 -3.47
N ALA A 132 2.78 -1.56 -2.31
CA ALA A 132 3.41 -1.22 -1.04
C ALA A 132 3.61 -2.49 -0.21
N THR A 133 4.78 -2.63 0.38
CA THR A 133 5.14 -3.78 1.22
C THR A 133 5.89 -3.36 2.47
N THR A 134 5.74 -4.13 3.52
CA THR A 134 6.57 -4.00 4.74
C THR A 134 7.99 -4.54 4.56
N GLY A 135 8.28 -5.21 3.44
CA GLY A 135 9.56 -5.87 3.22
C GLY A 135 9.71 -7.20 3.94
N ILE A 136 8.61 -7.84 4.33
CA ILE A 136 8.65 -9.13 5.04
C ILE A 136 9.33 -10.25 4.25
N ASN A 137 9.27 -10.18 2.93
CA ASN A 137 9.88 -11.16 2.03
C ASN A 137 10.87 -10.49 1.08
N LEU A 138 12.15 -10.47 1.49
CA LEU A 138 13.22 -9.82 0.74
C LEU A 138 13.49 -10.47 -0.62
N ASP A 139 13.39 -11.79 -0.72
CA ASP A 139 13.59 -12.52 -1.98
C ASP A 139 12.52 -12.12 -3.02
N ASN A 140 11.29 -11.92 -2.57
CA ASN A 140 10.23 -11.50 -3.46
C ASN A 140 10.40 -10.05 -3.93
N ILE A 141 11.05 -9.17 -3.14
CA ILE A 141 11.44 -7.83 -3.64
C ILE A 141 12.41 -7.96 -4.82
N LEU A 142 13.42 -8.82 -4.72
CA LEU A 142 14.38 -9.03 -5.81
C LEU A 142 13.73 -9.63 -7.06
N LYS A 143 12.82 -10.60 -6.89
CA LYS A 143 12.09 -11.20 -8.02
C LYS A 143 11.24 -10.20 -8.80
N LEU A 144 10.72 -9.13 -8.15
CA LEU A 144 9.97 -8.09 -8.85
C LEU A 144 10.74 -7.45 -10.00
N SER A 145 12.08 -7.36 -9.90
CA SER A 145 12.92 -6.79 -10.96
C SER A 145 12.84 -7.56 -12.27
N ASP A 146 12.69 -8.88 -12.20
CA ASP A 146 12.56 -9.76 -13.37
C ASP A 146 11.10 -9.94 -13.78
N ASP A 147 10.23 -10.25 -12.81
CA ASP A 147 8.84 -10.61 -13.08
C ASP A 147 8.02 -9.43 -13.60
N LEU A 148 8.39 -8.19 -13.22
CA LEU A 148 7.69 -6.97 -13.65
C LEU A 148 8.54 -6.07 -14.57
N LYS A 149 9.62 -6.57 -15.17
CA LYS A 149 10.48 -5.81 -16.09
C LYS A 149 9.72 -5.26 -17.30
N HIS A 150 8.69 -5.96 -17.76
CA HIS A 150 7.85 -5.55 -18.89
C HIS A 150 6.76 -4.54 -18.52
N ILE A 151 6.55 -4.28 -17.25
CA ILE A 151 5.61 -3.27 -16.77
C ILE A 151 6.40 -1.99 -16.50
N GLU A 152 6.54 -1.15 -17.52
CA GLU A 152 7.33 0.08 -17.42
C GLU A 152 6.84 1.01 -16.30
N LYS A 153 5.52 1.19 -16.20
CA LYS A 153 4.86 2.10 -15.26
C LYS A 153 4.56 1.40 -13.92
N PHE A 154 5.56 0.69 -13.36
CA PHE A 154 5.47 0.04 -12.04
C PHE A 154 6.24 0.82 -10.98
N LYS A 155 5.66 0.97 -9.79
CA LYS A 155 6.23 1.64 -8.63
C LYS A 155 6.22 0.72 -7.41
N LEU A 156 7.38 0.54 -6.80
CA LEU A 156 7.55 -0.15 -5.52
C LEU A 156 7.62 0.88 -4.40
N THR A 157 6.89 0.63 -3.32
CA THR A 157 6.88 1.45 -2.12
C THR A 157 7.20 0.56 -0.91
N ILE A 158 8.10 1.01 -0.05
CA ILE A 158 8.47 0.31 1.18
C ILE A 158 7.86 1.02 2.38
N SER A 159 7.02 0.32 3.13
CA SER A 159 6.45 0.77 4.41
C SER A 159 7.51 0.65 5.51
N LEU A 160 8.33 1.70 5.67
CA LEU A 160 9.47 1.70 6.59
C LEU A 160 9.06 2.10 8.02
N HIS A 161 8.43 3.25 8.17
CA HIS A 161 7.85 3.85 9.39
C HIS A 161 8.82 4.09 10.57
N SER A 162 10.05 3.61 10.53
CA SER A 162 11.14 3.98 11.44
C SER A 162 12.49 3.53 10.92
N ALA A 163 13.54 4.28 11.21
CA ALA A 163 14.94 3.89 11.03
C ALA A 163 15.49 3.14 12.25
N ASP A 164 14.81 3.23 13.40
CA ASP A 164 15.11 2.46 14.61
C ASP A 164 14.41 1.11 14.57
N GLU A 165 15.17 0.01 14.75
CA GLU A 165 14.63 -1.36 14.66
C GLU A 165 13.57 -1.66 15.70
N ASN A 166 13.69 -1.12 16.94
CA ASN A 166 12.74 -1.38 18.01
C ASN A 166 11.42 -0.64 17.75
N LYS A 167 11.50 0.64 17.36
CA LYS A 167 10.32 1.43 16.97
C LYS A 167 9.63 0.81 15.76
N ARG A 168 10.41 0.36 14.77
CA ARG A 168 9.87 -0.31 13.59
C ARG A 168 9.18 -1.62 13.96
N ALA A 169 9.81 -2.46 14.78
CA ALA A 169 9.23 -3.71 15.26
C ALA A 169 7.96 -3.49 16.08
N PHE A 170 7.86 -2.38 16.82
CA PHE A 170 6.64 -1.98 17.50
C PHE A 170 5.51 -1.63 16.54
N LEU A 171 5.81 -0.80 15.53
CA LEU A 171 4.81 -0.31 14.56
C LEU A 171 4.42 -1.38 13.52
N VAL A 172 5.43 -2.08 13.00
CA VAL A 172 5.33 -3.08 11.94
C VAL A 172 6.08 -4.32 12.40
N PRO A 173 5.46 -5.26 13.11
CA PRO A 173 6.12 -6.38 13.76
C PRO A 173 6.53 -7.46 12.75
N VAL A 174 7.35 -7.09 11.78
CA VAL A 174 8.00 -8.01 10.85
C VAL A 174 9.42 -8.27 11.35
N ASN A 175 9.75 -9.53 11.56
CA ASN A 175 11.08 -9.93 12.06
C ASN A 175 12.12 -9.90 10.93
N LYS A 176 12.50 -8.70 10.50
CA LYS A 176 13.50 -8.46 9.45
C LYS A 176 14.44 -7.33 9.87
N ASN A 177 15.72 -7.56 9.69
CA ASN A 177 16.75 -6.55 9.89
C ASN A 177 16.59 -5.40 8.89
N ILE A 178 16.60 -4.16 9.37
CA ILE A 178 16.45 -2.97 8.53
C ILE A 178 17.58 -2.87 7.50
N ASN A 179 18.81 -3.18 7.88
CA ASN A 179 19.96 -3.09 6.97
C ASN A 179 19.84 -4.09 5.82
N ASP A 180 19.32 -5.31 6.08
CA ASP A 180 19.06 -6.28 5.01
C ASP A 180 17.97 -5.78 4.06
N LEU A 181 16.93 -5.14 4.58
CA LEU A 181 15.89 -4.51 3.75
C LEU A 181 16.49 -3.41 2.87
N ILE A 182 17.28 -2.48 3.45
CA ILE A 182 17.93 -1.41 2.68
C ILE A 182 18.85 -1.96 1.60
N LYS A 183 19.67 -2.97 1.94
CA LYS A 183 20.56 -3.63 0.97
C LYS A 183 19.76 -4.27 -0.16
N THR A 184 18.67 -4.94 0.16
CA THR A 184 17.79 -5.60 -0.82
C THR A 184 17.14 -4.56 -1.75
N VAL A 185 16.64 -3.47 -1.21
CA VAL A 185 16.04 -2.38 -2.00
C VAL A 185 17.07 -1.76 -2.93
N LYS A 186 18.27 -1.44 -2.46
CA LYS A 186 19.36 -0.93 -3.32
C LYS A 186 19.73 -1.91 -4.44
N THR A 187 19.73 -3.21 -4.14
CA THR A 187 19.95 -4.25 -5.15
C THR A 187 18.82 -4.27 -6.20
N TYR A 188 17.56 -4.17 -5.75
CA TYR A 188 16.40 -4.07 -6.63
C TYR A 188 16.49 -2.83 -7.54
N GLU A 189 16.82 -1.65 -7.00
CA GLU A 189 16.97 -0.42 -7.77
C GLU A 189 18.06 -0.55 -8.84
N ASN A 190 19.20 -1.12 -8.47
CA ASN A 190 20.32 -1.36 -9.42
C ASN A 190 19.95 -2.32 -10.56
N ILE A 191 19.16 -3.36 -10.28
CA ILE A 191 18.76 -4.36 -11.30
C ILE A 191 17.63 -3.82 -12.17
N SER A 192 16.62 -3.21 -11.54
CA SER A 192 15.41 -2.77 -12.25
C SER A 192 15.53 -1.41 -12.92
N GLY A 193 16.47 -0.57 -12.47
CA GLY A 193 16.59 0.83 -12.87
C GLY A 193 15.43 1.71 -12.37
N LYS A 194 14.64 1.22 -11.42
CA LYS A 194 13.46 1.93 -10.87
C LYS A 194 13.73 2.37 -9.45
N GLU A 195 13.47 3.64 -9.18
CA GLU A 195 13.52 4.20 -7.82
C GLU A 195 12.40 3.66 -6.95
N VAL A 196 12.68 3.50 -5.66
CA VAL A 196 11.73 3.04 -4.65
C VAL A 196 11.23 4.22 -3.83
N GLU A 197 9.94 4.24 -3.50
CA GLU A 197 9.37 5.20 -2.56
C GLU A 197 9.42 4.63 -1.13
N TRP A 198 9.79 5.50 -0.17
CA TRP A 198 9.76 5.16 1.25
C TRP A 198 8.52 5.76 1.91
N ASN A 199 7.59 4.91 2.32
CA ASN A 199 6.42 5.33 3.09
C ASN A 199 6.75 5.46 4.57
N TYR A 200 6.31 6.57 5.13
CA TYR A 200 6.44 6.87 6.55
C TYR A 200 5.14 7.50 7.07
N VAL A 201 4.59 6.97 8.15
CA VAL A 201 3.48 7.56 8.89
C VAL A 201 4.04 8.02 10.23
N LEU A 202 3.77 9.26 10.61
CA LEU A 202 4.26 9.85 11.85
C LEU A 202 3.24 9.67 12.97
N PHE A 203 3.70 9.11 14.09
CA PHE A 203 2.90 8.90 15.30
C PHE A 203 3.49 9.68 16.47
N ASP A 204 2.61 10.40 17.17
CA ASP A 204 2.98 11.26 18.29
C ASP A 204 3.79 10.50 19.37
N ASN A 205 4.94 11.05 19.75
CA ASN A 205 5.87 10.50 20.71
C ASN A 205 6.40 9.07 20.41
N VAL A 206 6.27 8.60 19.16
CA VAL A 206 6.78 7.28 18.76
C VAL A 206 7.96 7.40 17.78
N ASN A 207 7.73 7.97 16.61
CA ASN A 207 8.70 8.00 15.52
C ASN A 207 8.77 9.38 14.82
N ASP A 208 8.42 10.44 15.51
CA ASP A 208 8.19 11.78 14.97
C ASP A 208 9.19 12.83 15.46
N SER A 209 10.22 12.44 16.22
CA SER A 209 11.24 13.37 16.70
C SER A 209 12.21 13.81 15.58
N ILE A 210 12.89 14.94 15.80
CA ILE A 210 13.96 15.41 14.90
C ILE A 210 15.09 14.38 14.81
N GLU A 211 15.36 13.67 15.90
CA GLU A 211 16.36 12.60 15.92
C GLU A 211 15.93 11.42 15.03
N ASP A 212 14.65 11.05 15.02
CA ASP A 212 14.12 10.04 14.09
C ASP A 212 14.30 10.46 12.63
N ALA A 213 14.09 11.74 12.30
CA ALA A 213 14.33 12.27 10.97
C ALA A 213 15.82 12.17 10.56
N LYS A 214 16.75 12.50 11.46
CA LYS A 214 18.19 12.39 11.22
C LYS A 214 18.64 10.94 11.05
N GLN A 215 18.13 10.03 11.87
CA GLN A 215 18.40 8.60 11.74
C GLN A 215 17.90 8.07 10.40
N LEU A 216 16.72 8.51 9.95
CA LEU A 216 16.17 8.16 8.65
C LEU A 216 17.08 8.63 7.50
N CYS A 217 17.57 9.87 7.55
CA CYS A 217 18.52 10.39 6.58
C CYS A 217 19.84 9.61 6.57
N THR A 218 20.35 9.26 7.74
CA THR A 218 21.59 8.45 7.87
C THR A 218 21.40 7.05 7.29
N LEU A 219 20.26 6.42 7.53
CA LEU A 219 19.96 5.07 7.06
C LEU A 219 19.80 5.00 5.53
N LEU A 220 19.03 5.92 4.96
CA LEU A 220 18.68 5.87 3.53
C LEU A 220 19.77 6.48 2.63
N GLY A 221 20.51 7.48 3.11
CA GLY A 221 21.42 8.28 2.32
C GLY A 221 20.70 9.50 1.72
N GLN A 222 21.37 10.22 0.81
CA GLN A 222 20.83 11.41 0.16
C GLN A 222 19.91 11.08 -1.02
N ASP A 223 19.14 12.08 -1.47
CA ASP A 223 18.33 12.06 -2.69
C ASP A 223 17.22 10.99 -2.73
N GLN A 224 16.85 10.44 -1.55
CA GLN A 224 15.77 9.45 -1.47
C GLN A 224 14.39 10.13 -1.43
N TYR A 225 13.40 9.47 -2.04
CA TYR A 225 12.02 9.95 -2.05
C TYR A 225 11.22 9.38 -0.88
N ILE A 226 10.82 10.25 0.04
CA ILE A 226 10.07 9.90 1.25
C ILE A 226 8.67 10.45 1.15
N LYS A 227 7.70 9.58 1.26
CA LYS A 227 6.29 9.92 1.30
C LYS A 227 5.78 9.85 2.73
N ILE A 228 5.53 11.00 3.31
CA ILE A 228 4.90 11.13 4.63
C ILE A 228 3.39 11.01 4.42
N ASN A 229 2.81 9.91 4.85
CA ASN A 229 1.38 9.71 4.74
C ASN A 229 0.67 10.18 6.00
N LYS A 230 -0.47 10.86 5.83
CA LYS A 230 -1.38 11.17 6.92
C LYS A 230 -1.81 9.88 7.62
N PHE A 231 -1.88 9.91 8.94
CA PHE A 231 -2.45 8.81 9.70
C PHE A 231 -3.97 8.80 9.58
N ASN A 232 -4.52 7.74 9.01
CA ASN A 232 -5.96 7.52 9.00
C ASN A 232 -6.31 6.68 10.21
N LYS A 233 -6.80 7.35 11.27
CA LYS A 233 -7.09 6.69 12.53
C LYS A 233 -8.13 5.58 12.34
N VAL A 234 -7.87 4.46 13.00
CA VAL A 234 -8.84 3.37 13.21
C VAL A 234 -9.19 3.33 14.71
N ASP A 235 -10.47 3.13 15.05
CA ASP A 235 -10.96 3.24 16.43
C ASP A 235 -10.27 2.31 17.42
N ILE A 236 -9.76 1.17 16.92
CA ILE A 236 -9.06 0.16 17.72
C ILE A 236 -7.55 0.41 17.86
N SER A 237 -7.01 1.47 17.25
CA SER A 237 -5.58 1.84 17.37
C SER A 237 -5.37 2.79 18.54
N GLU A 238 -4.37 2.51 19.36
CA GLU A 238 -3.93 3.39 20.45
C GLU A 238 -3.02 4.53 19.95
N LEU A 239 -2.58 4.48 18.70
CA LEU A 239 -1.71 5.49 18.12
C LEU A 239 -2.48 6.77 17.80
N THR A 240 -1.77 7.89 17.89
CA THR A 240 -2.26 9.23 17.55
C THR A 240 -1.38 9.85 16.47
N GLU A 241 -1.98 10.70 15.63
CA GLU A 241 -1.26 11.45 14.62
C GLU A 241 -0.27 12.42 15.27
N SER A 242 0.91 12.55 14.68
CA SER A 242 1.92 13.47 15.15
C SER A 242 1.53 14.94 14.91
N ASN A 243 1.84 15.79 15.87
CA ASN A 243 1.80 17.25 15.71
C ASN A 243 3.12 17.83 15.16
N ASN A 244 4.14 17.00 14.90
CA ASN A 244 5.48 17.43 14.53
C ASN A 244 5.81 17.24 13.03
N ILE A 245 4.80 17.03 12.20
CA ILE A 245 4.94 16.69 10.77
C ILE A 245 5.80 17.73 10.02
N GLU A 246 5.51 19.01 10.20
CA GLU A 246 6.22 20.08 9.49
C GLU A 246 7.71 20.16 9.87
N ASN A 247 8.04 20.03 11.14
CA ASN A 247 9.43 20.05 11.62
C ASN A 247 10.19 18.82 11.11
N PHE A 248 9.56 17.63 11.17
CA PHE A 248 10.13 16.39 10.66
C PHE A 248 10.44 16.49 9.16
N MET A 249 9.48 16.94 8.35
CA MET A 249 9.68 17.13 6.91
C MET A 249 10.75 18.21 6.61
N SER A 250 10.80 19.26 7.41
CA SER A 250 11.81 20.31 7.26
C SER A 250 13.23 19.79 7.51
N GLU A 251 13.40 18.90 8.51
CA GLU A 251 14.67 18.26 8.79
C GLU A 251 15.09 17.32 7.66
N LEU A 252 14.16 16.51 7.11
CA LEU A 252 14.43 15.67 5.95
C LEU A 252 14.90 16.50 4.74
N LYS A 253 14.22 17.59 4.44
CA LYS A 253 14.57 18.50 3.32
C LYS A 253 15.94 19.16 3.52
N ARG A 254 16.31 19.54 4.74
CA ARG A 254 17.66 20.06 5.06
C ARG A 254 18.76 19.05 4.77
N ASN A 255 18.44 17.77 4.84
CA ASN A 255 19.35 16.66 4.54
C ASN A 255 19.23 16.15 3.07
N ASN A 256 18.73 17.01 2.15
CA ASN A 256 18.58 16.72 0.71
C ASN A 256 17.67 15.53 0.39
N MET A 257 16.65 15.25 1.24
CA MET A 257 15.62 14.28 0.90
C MET A 257 14.51 14.92 0.06
N GLN A 258 13.98 14.17 -0.90
CA GLN A 258 12.75 14.52 -1.60
C GLN A 258 11.55 14.10 -0.75
N VAL A 259 10.76 15.06 -0.26
CA VAL A 259 9.70 14.78 0.71
C VAL A 259 8.37 15.30 0.22
N GLU A 260 7.37 14.42 0.18
CA GLU A 260 5.98 14.75 -0.10
C GLU A 260 5.09 14.39 1.09
N TYR A 261 4.16 15.29 1.46
CA TYR A 261 3.06 14.95 2.37
C TYR A 261 1.85 14.50 1.55
N TYR A 262 1.26 13.39 1.94
CA TYR A 262 0.17 12.77 1.19
C TYR A 262 -1.02 12.47 2.09
N GLU A 263 -2.17 13.01 1.72
CA GLU A 263 -3.47 12.69 2.32
C GLU A 263 -4.24 11.73 1.42
N THR A 264 -4.77 10.67 2.01
CA THR A 264 -5.64 9.70 1.33
C THR A 264 -7.08 10.16 1.34
N ASN A 265 -7.77 9.96 0.22
CA ASN A 265 -9.22 10.19 0.16
C ASN A 265 -9.98 9.01 0.78
N GLY A 266 -11.23 9.29 1.21
CA GLY A 266 -12.16 8.27 1.70
C GLY A 266 -11.95 7.87 3.16
N ALA A 267 -11.27 8.71 3.96
CA ALA A 267 -11.15 8.47 5.40
C ALA A 267 -12.51 8.52 6.13
N ASP A 268 -13.44 9.31 5.65
CA ASP A 268 -14.80 9.48 6.18
C ASP A 268 -15.71 8.24 5.96
N ILE A 269 -15.34 7.39 5.02
CA ILE A 269 -16.02 6.10 4.76
C ILE A 269 -15.16 4.88 5.13
N ASN A 270 -14.11 5.06 5.93
CA ASN A 270 -13.12 4.02 6.24
C ASN A 270 -12.53 3.32 5.00
N GLY A 271 -12.37 4.06 3.91
CA GLY A 271 -11.83 3.58 2.63
C GLY A 271 -10.36 3.93 2.40
N ALA A 272 -9.72 4.64 3.33
CA ALA A 272 -8.33 5.06 3.24
C ALA A 272 -7.36 3.96 3.72
N CYS A 273 -6.05 4.16 3.45
CA CYS A 273 -5.02 3.21 3.84
C CYS A 273 -5.06 2.90 5.36
N GLY A 274 -5.03 1.63 5.69
CA GLY A 274 -5.10 1.12 7.08
C GLY A 274 -6.51 0.94 7.63
N GLN A 275 -7.54 1.53 7.03
CA GLN A 275 -8.92 1.52 7.54
C GLN A 275 -9.78 0.40 6.97
N MET A 276 -9.48 -0.11 5.76
CA MET A 276 -10.26 -1.16 5.11
C MET A 276 -10.42 -2.40 6.01
N ILE A 277 -11.59 -3.03 5.95
CA ILE A 277 -11.98 -4.14 6.83
C ILE A 277 -12.18 -5.42 6.00
N ALA A 278 -11.67 -6.56 6.51
CA ALA A 278 -12.02 -7.89 6.04
C ALA A 278 -12.85 -8.61 7.11
N GLU A 279 -13.90 -9.33 6.68
CA GLU A 279 -14.78 -10.12 7.53
C GLU A 279 -14.98 -11.54 6.98
#